data_27ca09af049bdea40bb99b605f392106
#
_entry.id   27ca09af049bdea40bb99b605f392106
#
_cell.length_a   1.000
_cell.length_b   1.000
_cell.length_c   1.000
_cell.angle_alpha   90.00
_cell.angle_beta   90.00
_cell.angle_gamma   90.00
#
_symmetry.space_group_name_H-M   'P 1'
#
loop_
_entity.id
_entity.type
_entity.pdbx_description
1 polymer ?
#
loop_
_entity_poly.entity_id
_entity_poly.type
_entity_poly.pdbx_seq_one_letter_code
_entity_poly.pdbx_strand_id
1 'polypeptide(L)'
;MDSSSGVVVGIIAGGVVAVVAPVMALVLLFFSQTLEPLPYAILGATIMAAIISMIDVQTLKQALRYDKLDALAFGVALTGVLLFGLNVGLVLGLFASFAGLIWQTSHPHIAIVGQIGDTGHFRNVARHAVTQFDDLLIIRIDESLFYGNAQSVLQFIEQAIASHSQTKNLVLMLSAVNHIDLTAQDMLINLNQNLTAQ
;
A
#
# COMPACT_ATOMS: atom_id res chain seq x y z
N MET A 1 22.65 3.26 -8.42
CA MET A 1 22.55 1.88 -7.92
C MET A 1 23.59 1.06 -8.65
N ASP A 2 24.62 0.65 -7.92
CA ASP A 2 25.88 0.15 -8.47
C ASP A 2 25.73 -1.26 -9.06
N SER A 3 26.02 -1.43 -10.35
CA SER A 3 26.02 -2.74 -11.03
C SER A 3 27.05 -3.70 -10.45
N SER A 4 28.05 -3.18 -9.73
CA SER A 4 29.09 -3.94 -9.05
C SER A 4 28.57 -4.75 -7.86
N SER A 5 27.59 -4.25 -7.12
CA SER A 5 27.03 -4.97 -5.97
C SER A 5 26.21 -6.20 -6.38
N GLY A 6 25.51 -6.15 -7.50
CA GLY A 6 24.76 -7.29 -8.03
C GLY A 6 25.67 -8.43 -8.51
N VAL A 7 26.80 -8.10 -9.13
CA VAL A 7 27.79 -9.08 -9.59
C VAL A 7 28.46 -9.75 -8.39
N VAL A 8 28.83 -9.01 -7.35
CA VAL A 8 29.47 -9.55 -6.14
C VAL A 8 28.52 -10.51 -5.41
N VAL A 9 27.23 -10.15 -5.25
CA VAL A 9 26.22 -11.03 -4.64
C VAL A 9 26.02 -12.29 -5.47
N GLY A 10 25.98 -12.20 -6.79
CA GLY A 10 25.88 -13.36 -7.69
C GLY A 10 27.08 -14.30 -7.59
N ILE A 11 28.30 -13.78 -7.49
CA ILE A 11 29.52 -14.58 -7.34
C ILE A 11 29.55 -15.28 -5.97
N ILE A 12 29.18 -14.58 -4.89
CA ILE A 12 29.11 -15.15 -3.55
C ILE A 12 28.04 -16.25 -3.48
N ALA A 13 26.84 -16.00 -4.01
CA ALA A 13 25.75 -16.98 -4.04
C ALA A 13 26.15 -18.21 -4.89
N GLY A 14 26.74 -18.01 -6.07
CA GLY A 14 27.24 -19.09 -6.91
C GLY A 14 28.38 -19.90 -6.25
N GLY A 15 29.28 -19.21 -5.56
CA GLY A 15 30.37 -19.86 -4.80
C GLY A 15 29.86 -20.72 -3.64
N VAL A 16 28.88 -20.21 -2.88
CA VAL A 16 28.23 -20.97 -1.79
C VAL A 16 27.53 -22.22 -2.34
N VAL A 17 26.75 -22.08 -3.41
CA VAL A 17 26.05 -23.22 -4.05
C VAL A 17 27.06 -24.25 -4.59
N ALA A 18 28.15 -23.81 -5.21
CA ALA A 18 29.18 -24.68 -5.76
C ALA A 18 29.92 -25.52 -4.70
N VAL A 19 30.00 -25.03 -3.47
CA VAL A 19 30.61 -25.75 -2.35
C VAL A 19 29.57 -26.61 -1.61
N VAL A 20 28.38 -26.04 -1.34
CA VAL A 20 27.35 -26.72 -0.55
C VAL A 20 26.77 -27.93 -1.29
N ALA A 21 26.55 -27.82 -2.60
CA ALA A 21 25.96 -28.91 -3.38
C ALA A 21 26.79 -30.19 -3.39
N PRO A 22 28.11 -30.16 -3.67
CA PRO A 22 28.94 -31.35 -3.62
C PRO A 22 29.12 -31.90 -2.18
N VAL A 23 29.21 -31.03 -1.17
CA VAL A 23 29.23 -31.46 0.23
C VAL A 23 27.94 -32.19 0.61
N MET A 24 26.80 -31.66 0.26
CA MET A 24 25.48 -32.31 0.47
C MET A 24 25.37 -33.64 -0.29
N ALA A 25 25.83 -33.66 -1.55
CA ALA A 25 25.87 -34.90 -2.33
C ALA A 25 26.78 -35.96 -1.66
N LEU A 26 27.94 -35.58 -1.17
CA LEU A 26 28.86 -36.46 -0.47
C LEU A 26 28.25 -36.99 0.84
N VAL A 27 27.62 -36.13 1.62
CA VAL A 27 26.90 -36.51 2.84
C VAL A 27 25.77 -37.50 2.51
N LEU A 28 24.97 -37.25 1.49
CA LEU A 28 23.87 -38.14 1.09
C LEU A 28 24.41 -39.48 0.59
N LEU A 29 25.54 -39.54 -0.13
CA LEU A 29 26.10 -40.78 -0.64
C LEU A 29 26.69 -41.64 0.46
N PHE A 30 27.40 -41.04 1.43
CA PHE A 30 28.11 -41.79 2.47
C PHE A 30 27.33 -42.00 3.77
N PHE A 31 26.38 -41.11 4.08
CA PHE A 31 25.62 -41.10 5.32
C PHE A 31 24.12 -41.46 5.16
N SER A 32 23.65 -41.77 3.93
CA SER A 32 22.25 -42.14 3.72
C SER A 32 21.77 -43.26 4.60
N GLN A 33 22.61 -44.32 4.76
CA GLN A 33 22.26 -45.46 5.62
C GLN A 33 22.24 -45.12 7.11
N THR A 34 22.97 -44.10 7.54
CA THR A 34 22.98 -43.62 8.93
C THR A 34 21.76 -42.73 9.22
N LEU A 35 21.23 -42.08 8.17
CA LEU A 35 20.04 -41.23 8.27
C LEU A 35 18.73 -42.02 8.18
N GLU A 36 18.77 -43.24 7.65
CA GLU A 36 17.59 -44.10 7.47
C GLU A 36 16.79 -44.43 8.77
N PRO A 37 17.43 -44.63 9.95
CA PRO A 37 16.73 -44.83 11.19
C PRO A 37 16.25 -43.55 11.88
N LEU A 38 16.40 -42.35 11.26
CA LEU A 38 15.88 -41.14 11.86
C LEU A 38 14.34 -41.18 11.95
N PRO A 39 13.76 -41.23 13.17
CA PRO A 39 12.31 -41.28 13.31
C PRO A 39 11.64 -40.09 12.65
N TYR A 40 10.58 -40.32 11.87
CA TYR A 40 9.79 -39.24 11.27
C TYR A 40 9.35 -38.17 12.29
N ALA A 41 9.22 -38.57 13.55
CA ALA A 41 8.93 -37.70 14.67
C ALA A 41 10.00 -36.62 14.88
N ILE A 42 11.31 -36.95 14.73
CA ILE A 42 12.41 -35.99 14.88
C ILE A 42 12.40 -35.01 13.69
N LEU A 43 12.18 -35.49 12.46
CA LEU A 43 12.04 -34.64 11.30
C LEU A 43 10.87 -33.68 11.44
N GLY A 44 9.72 -34.21 11.88
CA GLY A 44 8.54 -33.38 12.16
C GLY A 44 8.81 -32.35 13.26
N ALA A 45 9.49 -32.71 14.34
CA ALA A 45 9.82 -31.79 15.42
C ALA A 45 10.78 -30.67 14.97
N THR A 46 11.79 -30.97 14.14
CA THR A 46 12.71 -29.97 13.60
C THR A 46 12.02 -29.00 12.65
N ILE A 47 11.12 -29.50 11.79
CA ILE A 47 10.31 -28.66 10.92
C ILE A 47 9.40 -27.73 11.74
N MET A 48 8.70 -28.28 12.75
CA MET A 48 7.86 -27.48 13.64
C MET A 48 8.64 -26.41 14.39
N ALA A 49 9.82 -26.73 14.92
CA ALA A 49 10.70 -25.77 15.59
C ALA A 49 11.14 -24.66 14.63
N ALA A 50 11.52 -24.99 13.39
CA ALA A 50 11.88 -24.04 12.35
C ALA A 50 10.69 -23.12 12.01
N ILE A 51 9.49 -23.64 11.82
CA ILE A 51 8.28 -22.86 11.52
C ILE A 51 7.98 -21.89 12.66
N ILE A 52 8.00 -22.37 13.92
CA ILE A 52 7.73 -21.52 15.09
C ILE A 52 8.73 -20.37 15.18
N SER A 53 10.01 -20.61 14.86
CA SER A 53 11.04 -19.55 14.87
C SER A 53 10.87 -18.49 13.79
N MET A 54 10.11 -18.79 12.71
CA MET A 54 9.83 -17.88 11.62
C MET A 54 8.59 -17.01 11.87
N ILE A 55 7.78 -17.35 12.88
CA ILE A 55 6.55 -16.57 13.19
C ILE A 55 6.93 -15.25 13.85
N ASP A 56 6.84 -14.16 13.10
CA ASP A 56 7.03 -12.80 13.61
C ASP A 56 5.69 -12.19 14.06
N VAL A 57 5.38 -12.42 15.34
CA VAL A 57 4.16 -11.86 15.97
C VAL A 57 4.23 -10.34 16.08
N GLN A 58 5.43 -9.74 16.11
CA GLN A 58 5.56 -8.28 16.24
C GLN A 58 5.14 -7.58 14.96
N THR A 59 5.61 -8.06 13.81
CA THR A 59 5.22 -7.55 12.49
C THR A 59 3.71 -7.71 12.27
N LEU A 60 3.13 -8.84 12.67
CA LEU A 60 1.68 -9.03 12.62
C LEU A 60 0.91 -8.01 13.48
N LYS A 61 1.34 -7.78 14.72
CA LYS A 61 0.73 -6.77 15.59
C LYS A 61 0.87 -5.35 15.04
N GLN A 62 1.98 -5.04 14.42
CA GLN A 62 2.19 -3.75 13.76
C GLN A 62 1.25 -3.57 12.57
N ALA A 63 1.15 -4.56 11.67
CA ALA A 63 0.22 -4.52 10.54
C ALA A 63 -1.23 -4.29 10.99
N LEU A 64 -1.70 -5.05 11.98
CA LEU A 64 -3.04 -4.89 12.56
C LEU A 64 -3.30 -3.51 13.16
N ARG A 65 -2.26 -2.82 13.60
CA ARG A 65 -2.37 -1.50 14.25
C ARG A 65 -2.28 -0.34 13.26
N TYR A 66 -1.48 -0.49 12.20
CA TYR A 66 -1.17 0.61 11.28
C TYR A 66 -2.06 0.62 10.05
N ASP A 67 -2.34 -0.55 9.45
CA ASP A 67 -3.17 -0.64 8.26
C ASP A 67 -4.15 -1.82 8.33
N LYS A 68 -5.45 -1.47 8.35
CA LYS A 68 -6.53 -2.46 8.41
C LYS A 68 -6.67 -3.26 7.11
N LEU A 69 -6.29 -2.66 5.97
CA LEU A 69 -6.37 -3.32 4.66
C LEU A 69 -5.27 -4.37 4.52
N ASP A 70 -4.05 -4.06 4.95
CA ASP A 70 -2.94 -5.01 5.01
C ASP A 70 -3.26 -6.17 5.97
N ALA A 71 -3.83 -5.85 7.12
CA ALA A 71 -4.27 -6.85 8.09
C ALA A 71 -5.35 -7.78 7.52
N LEU A 72 -6.30 -7.23 6.74
CA LEU A 72 -7.32 -8.02 6.04
C LEU A 72 -6.69 -8.93 4.99
N ALA A 73 -5.80 -8.41 4.15
CA ALA A 73 -5.11 -9.19 3.12
C ALA A 73 -4.30 -10.34 3.73
N PHE A 74 -3.58 -10.07 4.83
CA PHE A 74 -2.89 -11.10 5.60
C PHE A 74 -3.85 -12.18 6.15
N GLY A 75 -4.97 -11.75 6.75
CA GLY A 75 -6.00 -12.66 7.27
C GLY A 75 -6.59 -13.56 6.18
N VAL A 76 -6.89 -12.99 4.99
CA VAL A 76 -7.38 -13.76 3.83
C VAL A 76 -6.33 -14.76 3.34
N ALA A 77 -5.06 -14.35 3.23
CA ALA A 77 -3.98 -15.22 2.82
C ALA A 77 -3.80 -16.38 3.81
N LEU A 78 -3.72 -16.07 5.10
CA LEU A 78 -3.54 -17.09 6.14
C LEU A 78 -4.69 -18.10 6.16
N THR A 79 -5.94 -17.62 6.17
CA THR A 79 -7.13 -18.48 6.16
C THR A 79 -7.18 -19.30 4.86
N GLY A 80 -6.87 -18.68 3.73
CA GLY A 80 -6.80 -19.36 2.44
C GLY A 80 -5.77 -20.50 2.42
N VAL A 81 -4.57 -20.26 2.97
CA VAL A 81 -3.52 -21.30 3.09
C VAL A 81 -3.98 -22.45 3.98
N LEU A 82 -4.62 -22.17 5.11
CA LEU A 82 -5.06 -23.19 6.05
C LEU A 82 -6.22 -24.04 5.52
N LEU A 83 -7.15 -23.45 4.76
CA LEU A 83 -8.34 -24.15 4.27
C LEU A 83 -8.13 -24.80 2.90
N PHE A 84 -7.40 -24.14 1.99
CA PHE A 84 -7.29 -24.54 0.59
C PHE A 84 -5.86 -24.90 0.16
N GLY A 85 -4.91 -24.80 1.08
CA GLY A 85 -3.50 -25.05 0.80
C GLY A 85 -2.74 -23.83 0.27
N LEU A 86 -1.40 -23.98 0.17
CA LEU A 86 -0.45 -22.89 -0.07
C LEU A 86 -0.75 -22.11 -1.36
N ASN A 87 -0.97 -22.81 -2.48
CA ASN A 87 -1.12 -22.16 -3.79
C ASN A 87 -2.39 -21.28 -3.84
N VAL A 88 -3.51 -21.80 -3.34
CA VAL A 88 -4.78 -21.05 -3.33
C VAL A 88 -4.70 -19.89 -2.35
N GLY A 89 -4.13 -20.11 -1.16
CA GLY A 89 -3.97 -19.05 -0.16
C GLY A 89 -3.10 -17.89 -0.64
N LEU A 90 -2.00 -18.16 -1.35
CA LEU A 90 -1.15 -17.12 -1.94
C LEU A 90 -1.91 -16.30 -3.00
N VAL A 91 -2.67 -16.97 -3.87
CA VAL A 91 -3.46 -16.29 -4.91
C VAL A 91 -4.54 -15.42 -4.27
N LEU A 92 -5.27 -15.92 -3.28
CA LEU A 92 -6.27 -15.15 -2.55
C LEU A 92 -5.66 -13.94 -1.83
N GLY A 93 -4.52 -14.11 -1.16
CA GLY A 93 -3.78 -13.04 -0.51
C GLY A 93 -3.33 -11.96 -1.48
N LEU A 94 -2.81 -12.35 -2.66
CA LEU A 94 -2.41 -11.45 -3.72
C LEU A 94 -3.61 -10.61 -4.20
N PHE A 95 -4.73 -11.24 -4.52
CA PHE A 95 -5.93 -10.53 -4.96
C PHE A 95 -6.48 -9.60 -3.86
N ALA A 96 -6.49 -10.03 -2.60
CA ALA A 96 -6.92 -9.20 -1.49
C ALA A 96 -6.02 -7.97 -1.31
N SER A 97 -4.71 -8.12 -1.44
CA SER A 97 -3.74 -7.02 -1.37
C SER A 97 -3.94 -6.03 -2.52
N PHE A 98 -4.12 -6.50 -3.76
CA PHE A 98 -4.40 -5.64 -4.91
C PHE A 98 -5.74 -4.90 -4.76
N ALA A 99 -6.78 -5.59 -4.31
CA ALA A 99 -8.08 -4.96 -4.07
C ALA A 99 -7.98 -3.87 -2.99
N GLY A 100 -7.23 -4.10 -1.92
CA GLY A 100 -6.95 -3.11 -0.89
C GLY A 100 -6.22 -1.89 -1.43
N LEU A 101 -5.17 -2.10 -2.23
CA LEU A 101 -4.42 -1.02 -2.87
C LEU A 101 -5.30 -0.18 -3.79
N ILE A 102 -6.11 -0.82 -4.65
CA ILE A 102 -7.04 -0.12 -5.54
C ILE A 102 -8.05 0.68 -4.72
N TRP A 103 -8.61 0.08 -3.68
CA TRP A 103 -9.56 0.76 -2.80
C TRP A 103 -8.95 2.00 -2.14
N GLN A 104 -7.77 1.89 -1.57
CA GLN A 104 -7.06 2.99 -0.92
C GLN A 104 -6.76 4.12 -1.90
N THR A 105 -6.25 3.79 -3.07
CA THR A 105 -5.90 4.78 -4.10
C THR A 105 -7.13 5.44 -4.73
N SER A 106 -8.28 4.74 -4.76
CA SER A 106 -9.56 5.28 -5.28
C SER A 106 -10.23 6.26 -4.30
N HIS A 107 -9.79 6.32 -3.03
CA HIS A 107 -10.34 7.22 -2.02
C HIS A 107 -9.24 8.18 -1.53
N PRO A 108 -8.86 9.18 -2.35
CA PRO A 108 -7.77 10.08 -2.03
C PRO A 108 -8.11 10.96 -0.82
N HIS A 109 -7.07 11.37 -0.12
CA HIS A 109 -7.22 12.30 0.99
C HIS A 109 -7.45 13.72 0.45
N ILE A 110 -8.68 14.22 0.64
CA ILE A 110 -9.10 15.55 0.22
C ILE A 110 -9.54 16.32 1.46
N ALA A 111 -9.17 17.58 1.55
CA ALA A 111 -9.54 18.42 2.69
C ALA A 111 -9.85 19.85 2.27
N ILE A 112 -10.89 20.42 2.88
CA ILE A 112 -11.09 21.87 2.87
C ILE A 112 -10.02 22.47 3.79
N VAL A 113 -9.33 23.48 3.32
CA VAL A 113 -8.23 24.12 4.05
C VAL A 113 -8.48 25.61 4.23
N GLY A 114 -7.99 26.14 5.35
CA GLY A 114 -7.99 27.57 5.65
C GLY A 114 -6.60 28.03 6.05
N GLN A 115 -6.40 29.33 6.10
CA GLN A 115 -5.14 29.97 6.42
C GLN A 115 -4.90 30.02 7.93
N ILE A 116 -3.68 29.75 8.38
CA ILE A 116 -3.26 29.95 9.79
C ILE A 116 -2.71 31.37 9.94
N GLY A 117 -3.47 32.24 10.64
CA GLY A 117 -3.08 33.63 10.88
C GLY A 117 -2.67 34.31 9.57
N ASP A 118 -1.66 35.20 9.63
CA ASP A 118 -1.10 35.87 8.44
C ASP A 118 0.05 35.09 7.77
N THR A 119 0.10 33.78 7.98
CA THR A 119 1.13 32.94 7.38
C THR A 119 0.66 32.37 6.04
N GLY A 120 1.59 32.06 5.14
CA GLY A 120 1.27 31.35 3.88
C GLY A 120 0.93 29.86 4.05
N HIS A 121 0.63 29.41 5.30
CA HIS A 121 0.36 28.01 5.58
C HIS A 121 -1.15 27.72 5.64
N PHE A 122 -1.57 26.71 4.91
CA PHE A 122 -2.94 26.22 4.88
C PHE A 122 -3.06 24.89 5.62
N ARG A 123 -4.09 24.77 6.46
CA ARG A 123 -4.36 23.55 7.25
C ARG A 123 -5.82 23.16 7.14
N ASN A 124 -6.09 21.88 7.38
CA ASN A 124 -7.42 21.31 7.35
C ASN A 124 -8.31 21.99 8.42
N VAL A 125 -9.44 22.53 7.99
CA VAL A 125 -10.43 23.23 8.85
C VAL A 125 -11.01 22.33 9.94
N ALA A 126 -11.11 21.02 9.71
CA ALA A 126 -11.66 20.07 10.67
C ALA A 126 -10.70 19.76 11.84
N ARG A 127 -9.39 20.06 11.68
CA ARG A 127 -8.35 19.67 12.65
C ARG A 127 -7.65 20.86 13.31
N HIS A 128 -7.78 22.05 12.75
CA HIS A 128 -7.05 23.23 13.20
C HIS A 128 -7.98 24.46 13.20
N ALA A 129 -7.75 25.35 14.16
CA ALA A 129 -8.37 26.67 14.13
C ALA A 129 -7.71 27.50 13.01
N VAL A 130 -8.42 27.72 11.92
CA VAL A 130 -7.96 28.41 10.73
C VAL A 130 -8.95 29.49 10.31
N THR A 131 -8.48 30.50 9.64
CA THR A 131 -9.33 31.52 9.03
C THR A 131 -9.85 31.00 7.69
N GLN A 132 -11.16 30.98 7.52
CA GLN A 132 -11.84 30.73 6.25
C GLN A 132 -12.31 32.05 5.67
N PHE A 133 -12.49 32.10 4.35
CA PHE A 133 -12.99 33.24 3.63
C PHE A 133 -14.38 32.92 3.10
N ASP A 134 -15.36 33.80 3.31
CA ASP A 134 -16.77 33.53 2.96
C ASP A 134 -16.99 33.35 1.45
N ASP A 135 -16.21 34.05 0.63
CA ASP A 135 -16.32 34.03 -0.83
C ASP A 135 -15.31 33.07 -1.53
N LEU A 136 -14.43 32.42 -0.77
CA LEU A 136 -13.33 31.60 -1.29
C LEU A 136 -13.32 30.23 -0.64
N LEU A 137 -13.52 29.17 -1.43
CA LEU A 137 -13.39 27.78 -1.01
C LEU A 137 -12.05 27.24 -1.50
N ILE A 138 -11.22 26.80 -0.57
CA ILE A 138 -9.90 26.21 -0.88
C ILE A 138 -9.94 24.73 -0.57
N ILE A 139 -9.75 23.90 -1.58
CA ILE A 139 -9.72 22.44 -1.46
C ILE A 139 -8.33 21.93 -1.79
N ARG A 140 -7.72 21.18 -0.87
CA ARG A 140 -6.42 20.55 -1.08
C ARG A 140 -6.60 19.07 -1.38
N ILE A 141 -5.90 18.61 -2.42
CA ILE A 141 -5.84 17.22 -2.84
C ILE A 141 -4.41 16.74 -2.59
N ASP A 142 -4.25 15.68 -1.80
CA ASP A 142 -2.94 15.21 -1.33
C ASP A 142 -2.40 14.01 -2.12
N GLU A 143 -3.08 13.60 -3.21
CA GLU A 143 -2.70 12.44 -4.03
C GLU A 143 -2.78 12.75 -5.52
N SER A 144 -2.07 11.96 -6.35
CA SER A 144 -2.16 12.03 -7.81
C SER A 144 -3.57 11.73 -8.30
N LEU A 145 -3.97 12.42 -9.36
CA LEU A 145 -5.30 12.30 -9.96
C LEU A 145 -5.28 11.36 -11.16
N PHE A 146 -6.15 10.37 -11.17
CA PHE A 146 -6.27 9.40 -12.24
C PHE A 146 -7.70 8.86 -12.34
N TYR A 147 -7.98 8.08 -13.39
CA TYR A 147 -9.32 7.56 -13.67
C TYR A 147 -10.00 6.88 -12.46
N GLY A 148 -9.23 6.22 -11.58
CA GLY A 148 -9.78 5.48 -10.43
C GLY A 148 -10.25 6.38 -9.29
N ASN A 149 -9.78 7.63 -9.18
CA ASN A 149 -10.18 8.56 -8.12
C ASN A 149 -10.82 9.86 -8.62
N ALA A 150 -10.78 10.13 -9.91
CA ALA A 150 -11.34 11.37 -10.49
C ALA A 150 -12.80 11.61 -10.09
N GLN A 151 -13.64 10.56 -10.12
CA GLN A 151 -15.06 10.66 -9.76
C GLN A 151 -15.25 10.96 -8.26
N SER A 152 -14.47 10.36 -7.39
CA SER A 152 -14.52 10.61 -5.94
C SER A 152 -14.11 12.05 -5.61
N VAL A 153 -13.10 12.56 -6.32
CA VAL A 153 -12.65 13.95 -6.21
C VAL A 153 -13.74 14.91 -6.67
N LEU A 154 -14.36 14.64 -7.82
CA LEU A 154 -15.45 15.47 -8.36
C LEU A 154 -16.62 15.54 -7.38
N GLN A 155 -17.09 14.39 -6.89
CA GLN A 155 -18.18 14.33 -5.91
C GLN A 155 -17.85 15.12 -4.63
N PHE A 156 -16.62 15.03 -4.13
CA PHE A 156 -16.22 15.81 -2.97
C PHE A 156 -16.28 17.32 -3.23
N ILE A 157 -15.76 17.76 -4.39
CA ILE A 157 -15.78 19.16 -4.78
C ILE A 157 -17.21 19.68 -4.89
N GLU A 158 -18.11 18.95 -5.58
CA GLU A 158 -19.52 19.31 -5.74
C GLU A 158 -20.24 19.39 -4.38
N GLN A 159 -20.01 18.44 -3.48
CA GLN A 159 -20.57 18.47 -2.13
C GLN A 159 -20.02 19.64 -1.30
N ALA A 160 -18.74 19.95 -1.44
CA ALA A 160 -18.13 21.08 -0.76
C ALA A 160 -18.72 22.41 -1.24
N ILE A 161 -18.92 22.59 -2.54
CA ILE A 161 -19.56 23.78 -3.12
C ILE A 161 -21.02 23.89 -2.64
N ALA A 162 -21.76 22.80 -2.68
CA ALA A 162 -23.16 22.78 -2.23
C ALA A 162 -23.32 23.15 -0.74
N SER A 163 -22.34 22.80 0.09
CA SER A 163 -22.35 23.14 1.52
C SER A 163 -21.85 24.57 1.83
N HIS A 164 -21.25 25.25 0.84
CA HIS A 164 -20.71 26.62 0.98
C HIS A 164 -21.37 27.55 -0.05
N SER A 165 -22.66 27.80 0.11
CA SER A 165 -23.51 28.55 -0.85
C SER A 165 -23.09 29.99 -1.14
N GLN A 166 -22.22 30.57 -0.33
CA GLN A 166 -21.71 31.95 -0.52
C GLN A 166 -20.38 31.98 -1.31
N THR A 167 -19.83 30.83 -1.64
CA THR A 167 -18.56 30.74 -2.38
C THR A 167 -18.71 31.29 -3.80
N LYS A 168 -17.85 32.23 -4.16
CA LYS A 168 -17.73 32.78 -5.52
C LYS A 168 -16.53 32.23 -6.27
N ASN A 169 -15.50 31.82 -5.53
CA ASN A 169 -14.24 31.36 -6.09
C ASN A 169 -13.84 30.02 -5.48
N LEU A 170 -13.48 29.07 -6.35
CA LEU A 170 -12.91 27.78 -5.96
C LEU A 170 -11.43 27.76 -6.27
N VAL A 171 -10.61 27.43 -5.28
CA VAL A 171 -9.17 27.21 -5.46
C VAL A 171 -8.84 25.74 -5.16
N LEU A 172 -8.28 25.05 -6.15
CA LEU A 172 -7.75 23.71 -5.97
C LEU A 172 -6.25 23.78 -5.70
N MET A 173 -5.86 23.40 -4.48
CA MET A 173 -4.44 23.32 -4.10
C MET A 173 -3.91 21.93 -4.46
N LEU A 174 -3.11 21.86 -5.53
CA LEU A 174 -2.57 20.62 -6.10
C LEU A 174 -1.07 20.44 -5.81
N SER A 175 -0.56 21.04 -4.72
CA SER A 175 0.87 21.02 -4.39
C SER A 175 1.44 19.62 -4.13
N ALA A 176 0.60 18.66 -3.75
CA ALA A 176 0.96 17.25 -3.52
C ALA A 176 0.61 16.33 -4.70
N VAL A 177 0.00 16.86 -5.75
CA VAL A 177 -0.38 16.11 -6.95
C VAL A 177 0.83 16.00 -7.87
N ASN A 178 1.39 14.79 -7.99
CA ASN A 178 2.57 14.56 -8.83
C ASN A 178 2.22 14.18 -10.27
N HIS A 179 1.02 13.65 -10.50
CA HIS A 179 0.57 13.18 -11.81
C HIS A 179 -0.92 13.39 -11.98
N ILE A 180 -1.33 13.77 -13.19
CA ILE A 180 -2.73 13.89 -13.61
C ILE A 180 -2.86 13.14 -14.93
N ASP A 181 -3.74 12.13 -15.00
CA ASP A 181 -4.01 11.43 -16.25
C ASP A 181 -5.06 12.15 -17.11
N LEU A 182 -5.29 11.65 -18.32
CA LEU A 182 -6.23 12.25 -19.26
C LEU A 182 -7.65 12.33 -18.71
N THR A 183 -8.11 11.29 -18.04
CA THR A 183 -9.48 11.24 -17.48
C THR A 183 -9.67 12.29 -16.38
N ALA A 184 -8.68 12.44 -15.50
CA ALA A 184 -8.70 13.45 -14.46
C ALA A 184 -8.57 14.87 -15.03
N GLN A 185 -7.78 15.05 -16.10
CA GLN A 185 -7.67 16.32 -16.82
C GLN A 185 -9.01 16.71 -17.44
N ASP A 186 -9.68 15.80 -18.14
CA ASP A 186 -11.02 16.05 -18.73
C ASP A 186 -12.05 16.38 -17.66
N MET A 187 -12.01 15.70 -16.51
CA MET A 187 -12.87 16.00 -15.36
C MET A 187 -12.66 17.43 -14.87
N LEU A 188 -11.41 17.88 -14.69
CA LEU A 188 -11.10 19.23 -14.23
C LEU A 188 -11.52 20.30 -15.25
N ILE A 189 -11.35 20.05 -16.56
CA ILE A 189 -11.81 20.94 -17.63
C ILE A 189 -13.32 21.08 -17.60
N ASN A 190 -14.05 19.97 -17.52
CA ASN A 190 -15.51 19.96 -17.46
C ASN A 190 -16.02 20.67 -16.19
N LEU A 191 -15.39 20.43 -15.04
CA LEU A 191 -15.71 21.11 -13.79
C LEU A 191 -15.55 22.63 -13.96
N ASN A 192 -14.42 23.09 -14.51
CA ASN A 192 -14.19 24.51 -14.74
C ASN A 192 -15.23 25.14 -15.68
N GLN A 193 -15.58 24.47 -16.77
CA GLN A 193 -16.61 24.94 -17.71
C GLN A 193 -17.97 25.08 -17.03
N ASN A 194 -18.37 24.06 -16.22
CA ASN A 194 -19.65 24.05 -15.52
C ASN A 194 -19.73 25.17 -14.47
N LEU A 195 -18.64 25.42 -13.73
CA LEU A 195 -18.59 26.47 -12.71
C LEU A 195 -18.55 27.88 -13.31
N THR A 196 -17.94 28.04 -14.49
CA THR A 196 -17.88 29.35 -15.18
C THR A 196 -19.20 29.70 -15.88
N ALA A 197 -20.05 28.72 -16.16
CA ALA A 197 -21.36 28.91 -16.81
C ALA A 197 -22.49 29.23 -15.80
N GLN A 198 -22.26 29.10 -14.52
CA GLN A 198 -23.17 29.46 -13.42
C GLN A 198 -22.94 30.88 -12.92
#